data_e6b9dc24610c143af286bc0c4c1a8d0e
#
_entry.id   e6b9dc24610c143af286bc0c4c1a8d0e
#
_cell.length_a   1.000
_cell.length_b   1.000
_cell.length_c   1.000
_cell.angle_alpha   90.00
_cell.angle_beta   90.00
_cell.angle_gamma   90.00
#
_symmetry.space_group_name_H-M   'P 1'
#
loop_
_entity.id
_entity.type
_entity.pdbx_description
1 polymer ?
#
loop_
_entity_poly.entity_id
_entity_poly.type
_entity_poly.pdbx_seq_one_letter_code
_entity_poly.pdbx_strand_id
1 'polypeptide(L)'
;VVEVADVVVNAVVGFAGLPVTLETLRAGKRLALANKESLIAAGPIVQPLRRTPGALIVPVDSEHCAIHQCLRSSIDSEREVNRLLLTASGGPFRGRSRESAVCAR
;
A
#
# COMPACT_ATOMS: atom_id res chain seq x y z
N VAL A 1 -13.19 17.56 -0.69
CA VAL A 1 -11.95 17.46 0.13
C VAL A 1 -10.73 17.23 -0.75
N VAL A 2 -10.82 16.35 -1.74
CA VAL A 2 -9.67 16.02 -2.62
C VAL A 2 -9.25 17.21 -3.49
N GLU A 3 -10.17 18.08 -3.87
CA GLU A 3 -9.90 19.23 -4.76
C GLU A 3 -8.96 20.28 -4.14
N VAL A 4 -9.01 20.45 -2.83
CA VAL A 4 -8.26 21.49 -2.10
C VAL A 4 -6.98 20.98 -1.43
N ALA A 5 -6.75 19.67 -1.45
CA ALA A 5 -5.60 19.05 -0.80
C ALA A 5 -4.53 18.63 -1.82
N ASP A 6 -3.27 18.82 -1.50
CA ASP A 6 -2.14 18.30 -2.28
C ASP A 6 -1.81 16.85 -1.89
N VAL A 7 -2.10 16.51 -0.66
CA VAL A 7 -1.89 15.17 -0.07
C VAL A 7 -3.14 14.75 0.67
N VAL A 8 -3.61 13.54 0.41
CA VAL A 8 -4.73 12.93 1.13
C VAL A 8 -4.22 11.75 1.93
N VAL A 9 -4.48 11.75 3.23
CA VAL A 9 -4.17 10.62 4.12
C VAL A 9 -5.39 9.70 4.19
N ASN A 10 -5.25 8.47 3.73
CA ASN A 10 -6.29 7.44 3.86
C ASN A 10 -5.92 6.42 4.93
N ALA A 11 -6.47 6.64 6.13
CA ALA A 11 -6.36 5.74 7.28
C ALA A 11 -7.72 5.12 7.67
N VAL A 12 -8.68 5.12 6.76
CA VAL A 12 -9.99 4.47 6.95
C VAL A 12 -9.79 2.96 7.01
N VAL A 13 -10.36 2.31 8.00
CA VAL A 13 -10.23 0.85 8.18
C VAL A 13 -11.09 0.09 7.18
N GLY A 14 -10.55 -0.98 6.64
CA GLY A 14 -11.26 -1.92 5.78
C GLY A 14 -11.64 -1.36 4.41
N PHE A 15 -12.63 -1.96 3.77
CA PHE A 15 -13.03 -1.64 2.40
C PHE A 15 -13.63 -0.24 2.23
N ALA A 16 -14.13 0.36 3.31
CA ALA A 16 -14.68 1.73 3.30
C ALA A 16 -13.65 2.80 2.87
N GLY A 17 -12.35 2.50 2.95
CA GLY A 17 -11.30 3.39 2.46
C GLY A 17 -11.13 3.41 0.94
N LEU A 18 -11.70 2.47 0.19
CA LEU A 18 -11.50 2.37 -1.26
C LEU A 18 -11.95 3.61 -2.03
N PRO A 19 -13.13 4.21 -1.79
CA PRO A 19 -13.54 5.42 -2.49
C PRO A 19 -12.53 6.56 -2.35
N VAL A 20 -11.97 6.76 -1.16
CA VAL A 20 -10.94 7.80 -0.91
C VAL A 20 -9.68 7.52 -1.75
N THR A 21 -9.24 6.27 -1.83
CA THR A 21 -8.12 5.86 -2.66
C THR A 21 -8.37 6.18 -4.14
N LEU A 22 -9.52 5.79 -4.68
CA LEU A 22 -9.86 5.99 -6.08
C LEU A 22 -9.95 7.48 -6.45
N GLU A 23 -10.68 8.27 -5.66
CA GLU A 23 -10.87 9.70 -5.93
C GLU A 23 -9.54 10.47 -5.83
N THR A 24 -8.70 10.14 -4.87
CA THR A 24 -7.38 10.78 -4.72
C THR A 24 -6.50 10.54 -5.94
N LEU A 25 -6.43 9.29 -6.41
CA LEU A 25 -5.60 8.93 -7.57
C LEU A 25 -6.18 9.47 -8.89
N ARG A 26 -7.51 9.47 -9.07
CA ARG A 26 -8.17 10.08 -10.23
C ARG A 26 -7.91 11.58 -10.33
N ALA A 27 -7.86 12.25 -9.19
CA ALA A 27 -7.54 13.68 -9.11
C ALA A 27 -6.04 13.99 -9.28
N GLY A 28 -5.19 12.99 -9.53
CA GLY A 28 -3.75 13.19 -9.69
C GLY A 28 -3.06 13.67 -8.42
N LYS A 29 -3.57 13.32 -7.25
CA LYS A 29 -3.05 13.77 -5.96
C LYS A 29 -2.17 12.71 -5.29
N ARG A 30 -1.37 13.15 -4.32
CA ARG A 30 -0.58 12.24 -3.48
C ARG A 30 -1.48 11.56 -2.46
N LEU A 31 -1.41 10.24 -2.41
CA LEU A 31 -2.14 9.40 -1.47
C LEU A 31 -1.17 8.82 -0.44
N ALA A 32 -1.24 9.31 0.79
CA ALA A 32 -0.58 8.71 1.95
C ALA A 32 -1.46 7.57 2.47
N LEU A 33 -1.12 6.33 2.12
CA LEU A 33 -1.99 5.17 2.26
C LEU A 33 -1.61 4.30 3.46
N ALA A 34 -2.46 4.29 4.49
CA ALA A 34 -2.43 3.30 5.56
C ALA A 34 -3.42 2.14 5.30
N ASN A 35 -4.47 2.38 4.51
CA ASN A 35 -5.50 1.41 4.14
C ASN A 35 -4.99 0.46 3.04
N LYS A 36 -4.24 -0.58 3.40
CA LYS A 36 -3.74 -1.60 2.48
C LYS A 36 -4.84 -2.47 1.88
N GLU A 37 -5.98 -2.59 2.56
CA GLU A 37 -7.14 -3.37 2.13
C GLU A 37 -7.67 -2.89 0.76
N SER A 38 -7.61 -1.60 0.48
CA SER A 38 -7.97 -1.04 -0.84
C SER A 38 -7.11 -1.60 -1.96
N LEU A 39 -5.80 -1.78 -1.74
CA LEU A 39 -4.90 -2.35 -2.74
C LEU A 39 -5.09 -3.86 -2.89
N ILE A 40 -5.38 -4.56 -1.80
CA ILE A 40 -5.60 -6.01 -1.80
C ILE A 40 -6.91 -6.35 -2.52
N ALA A 41 -8.00 -5.69 -2.15
CA ALA A 41 -9.33 -5.99 -2.66
C ALA A 41 -9.57 -5.42 -4.08
N ALA A 42 -9.01 -4.27 -4.40
CA ALA A 42 -9.27 -3.54 -5.64
C ALA A 42 -8.02 -3.22 -6.45
N GLY A 43 -6.95 -3.98 -6.29
CA GLY A 43 -5.68 -3.79 -7.01
C GLY A 43 -5.84 -3.60 -8.52
N PRO A 44 -6.59 -4.45 -9.24
CA PRO A 44 -6.82 -4.29 -10.67
C PRO A 44 -7.44 -2.95 -11.07
N ILE A 45 -8.22 -2.32 -10.18
CA ILE A 45 -8.86 -1.02 -10.41
C ILE A 45 -7.93 0.12 -10.00
N VAL A 46 -7.18 -0.05 -8.92
CA VAL A 46 -6.30 0.98 -8.36
C VAL A 46 -5.01 1.13 -9.16
N GLN A 47 -4.40 0.02 -9.59
CA GLN A 47 -3.10 0.04 -10.26
C GLN A 47 -3.05 0.90 -11.53
N PRO A 48 -4.06 0.87 -12.43
CA PRO A 48 -4.07 1.77 -13.60
C PRO A 48 -4.07 3.26 -13.21
N LEU A 49 -4.74 3.63 -12.10
CA LEU A 49 -4.85 5.02 -11.65
C LEU A 49 -3.51 5.60 -11.17
N ARG A 50 -2.52 4.77 -10.86
CA ARG A 50 -1.15 5.23 -10.54
C ARG A 50 -0.46 5.93 -11.71
N ARG A 51 -0.98 5.75 -12.94
CA ARG A 51 -0.49 6.43 -14.14
C ARG A 51 -1.13 7.79 -14.37
N THR A 52 -2.13 8.18 -13.57
CA THR A 52 -2.72 9.52 -13.62
C THR A 52 -1.62 10.56 -13.34
N PRO A 53 -1.45 11.58 -14.17
CA PRO A 53 -0.44 12.61 -13.93
C PRO A 53 -0.56 13.23 -12.54
N GLY A 54 0.53 13.25 -11.78
CA GLY A 54 0.56 13.75 -10.40
C GLY A 54 0.17 12.72 -9.33
N ALA A 55 -0.48 11.62 -9.70
CA ALA A 55 -0.83 10.57 -8.75
C ALA A 55 0.42 9.88 -8.19
N LEU A 56 0.49 9.77 -6.87
CA LEU A 56 1.58 9.09 -6.17
C LEU A 56 1.03 8.39 -4.92
N ILE A 57 1.29 7.10 -4.79
CA ILE A 57 0.99 6.36 -3.56
C ILE A 57 2.25 6.35 -2.69
N VAL A 58 2.11 6.86 -1.47
CA VAL A 58 3.13 6.82 -0.43
C VAL A 58 2.62 5.91 0.69
N PRO A 59 3.25 4.77 0.94
CA PRO A 59 2.83 3.89 2.02
C PRO A 59 3.12 4.53 3.38
N VAL A 60 2.14 4.48 4.28
CA VAL A 60 2.28 4.95 5.67
C VAL A 60 1.93 3.86 6.70
N ASP A 61 1.53 2.67 6.25
CA ASP A 61 1.54 1.50 7.11
C ASP A 61 2.98 1.10 7.46
N SER A 62 3.18 0.48 8.62
CA SER A 62 4.52 0.29 9.18
C SER A 62 5.43 -0.56 8.30
N GLU A 63 4.93 -1.64 7.74
CA GLU A 63 5.73 -2.61 7.00
C GLU A 63 6.17 -2.06 5.63
N HIS A 64 5.21 -1.55 4.86
CA HIS A 64 5.51 -1.00 3.53
C HIS A 64 6.22 0.35 3.60
N CYS A 65 5.92 1.17 4.61
CA CYS A 65 6.61 2.43 4.84
C CYS A 65 8.11 2.20 5.15
N ALA A 66 8.42 1.21 5.98
CA ALA A 66 9.81 0.86 6.30
C ALA A 66 10.59 0.47 5.03
N ILE A 67 10.02 -0.42 4.21
CA ILE A 67 10.64 -0.83 2.94
C ILE A 67 10.79 0.39 2.00
N HIS A 68 9.74 1.21 1.88
CA HIS A 68 9.76 2.40 1.03
C HIS A 68 10.86 3.39 1.43
N GLN A 69 11.06 3.62 2.72
CA GLN A 69 12.11 4.49 3.23
C GLN A 69 13.50 3.91 2.94
N CYS A 70 13.70 2.62 3.16
CA CYS A 70 14.97 1.95 2.84
C CYS A 70 15.29 2.05 1.35
N LEU A 71 14.32 1.80 0.47
CA LEU A 71 14.53 1.92 -0.97
C LEU A 71 14.83 3.34 -1.42
N ARG A 72 14.22 4.35 -0.79
CA ARG A 72 14.48 5.77 -1.09
C ARG A 72 15.85 6.26 -0.62
N SER A 73 16.45 5.61 0.33
CA SER A 73 17.81 5.94 0.79
C SER A 73 18.91 5.38 -0.14
N SER A 74 18.54 4.46 -1.02
CA SER A 74 19.44 3.87 -2.02
C SER A 74 19.60 4.81 -3.23
N ILE A 75 20.81 4.94 -3.75
CA ILE A 75 21.11 5.68 -4.98
C ILE A 75 20.74 4.84 -6.20
N ASP A 76 21.04 3.55 -6.15
CA ASP A 76 20.72 2.56 -7.19
C ASP A 76 20.16 1.30 -6.53
N SER A 77 18.85 1.26 -6.36
CA SER A 77 18.18 0.15 -5.68
C SER A 77 18.33 -1.19 -6.38
N GLU A 78 18.54 -1.21 -7.69
CA GLU A 78 18.73 -2.46 -8.44
C GLU A 78 20.09 -3.11 -8.12
N ARG A 79 21.10 -2.30 -7.81
CA ARG A 79 22.45 -2.77 -7.47
C ARG A 79 22.67 -2.93 -5.97
N GLU A 80 22.07 -2.05 -5.17
CA GLU A 80 22.32 -1.99 -3.73
C GLU A 80 21.40 -2.89 -2.92
N VAL A 81 20.20 -3.23 -3.45
CA VAL A 81 19.21 -4.06 -2.76
C VAL A 81 19.30 -5.51 -3.22
N ASN A 82 19.90 -6.34 -2.40
CA ASN A 82 20.01 -7.78 -2.68
C ASN A 82 18.73 -8.55 -2.32
N ARG A 83 17.98 -8.10 -1.30
CA ARG A 83 16.79 -8.81 -0.80
C ARG A 83 15.85 -7.88 -0.06
N LEU A 84 14.55 -8.06 -0.25
CA LEU A 84 13.50 -7.44 0.55
C LEU A 84 12.94 -8.45 1.57
N LEU A 85 12.85 -8.02 2.81
CA LEU A 85 12.26 -8.79 3.91
C LEU A 85 11.00 -8.05 4.38
N LEU A 86 9.83 -8.56 3.98
CA LEU A 86 8.55 -8.04 4.46
C LEU A 86 8.22 -8.71 5.79
N THR A 87 8.27 -7.92 6.85
CA THR A 87 7.85 -8.36 8.19
C THR A 87 6.34 -8.27 8.31
N ALA A 88 5.74 -9.16 9.11
CA ALA A 88 4.32 -9.14 9.41
C ALA A 88 4.06 -9.76 10.79
N SER A 89 2.98 -9.33 11.43
CA SER A 89 2.54 -9.91 12.72
C SER A 89 2.06 -11.36 12.60
N GLY A 90 1.76 -11.83 11.37
CA GLY A 90 1.26 -13.16 11.06
C GLY A 90 -0.27 -13.26 10.98
N GLY A 91 -1.00 -12.26 11.47
CA GLY A 91 -2.46 -12.20 11.39
C GLY A 91 -3.14 -13.50 11.86
N PRO A 92 -4.21 -13.97 11.19
CA PRO A 92 -4.95 -15.16 11.56
C PRO A 92 -4.18 -16.47 11.38
N PHE A 93 -3.03 -16.45 10.72
CA PHE A 93 -2.16 -17.61 10.49
C PHE A 93 -1.00 -17.72 11.48
N ARG A 94 -0.88 -16.76 12.40
CA ARG A 94 0.18 -16.76 13.40
C ARG A 94 0.14 -18.04 14.25
N GLY A 95 1.26 -18.76 14.29
CA GLY A 95 1.39 -20.02 15.03
C GLY A 95 0.78 -21.25 14.33
N ARG A 96 0.26 -21.10 13.09
CA ARG A 96 -0.22 -22.23 12.30
C ARG A 96 0.91 -22.84 11.46
N SER A 97 0.87 -24.17 11.29
CA SER A 97 1.74 -24.83 10.34
C SER A 97 1.32 -24.50 8.90
N ARG A 98 2.25 -24.66 7.95
CA ARG A 98 1.97 -24.45 6.51
C ARG A 98 0.81 -25.36 6.02
N GLU A 99 0.76 -26.60 6.51
CA GLU A 99 -0.28 -27.56 6.15
C GLU A 99 -1.66 -27.11 6.63
N SER A 100 -1.75 -26.61 7.89
CA SER A 100 -3.02 -26.09 8.43
C SER A 100 -3.48 -24.79 7.77
N ALA A 101 -2.57 -24.00 7.19
CA ALA A 101 -2.91 -22.77 6.49
C ALA A 101 -3.49 -23.05 5.09
N VAL A 102 -3.09 -24.13 4.42
CA VAL A 102 -3.60 -24.51 3.09
C VAL A 102 -5.07 -24.99 3.17
N CYS A 103 -5.50 -25.53 4.29
CA CYS A 103 -6.87 -26.03 4.51
C CYS A 103 -7.85 -24.96 4.99
N ALA A 104 -7.41 -23.74 5.25
CA ALA A 104 -8.27 -22.63 5.66
C ALA A 104 -8.89 -21.96 4.40
N ARG A 105 -10.01 -22.55 3.92
CA ARG A 105 -10.90 -21.96 2.92
C ARG A 105 -12.05 -21.24 3.62
#